data_44106373fa3fa4a87ba60ec074f53034
#
_entry.id   44106373fa3fa4a87ba60ec074f53034
#
_cell.length_a   1.000
_cell.length_b   1.000
_cell.length_c   1.000
_cell.angle_alpha   90.00
_cell.angle_beta   90.00
_cell.angle_gamma   90.00
#
_symmetry.space_group_name_H-M   'P 1'
#
loop_
_entity.id
_entity.type
_entity.pdbx_description
1 polymer ?
#
loop_
_entity_poly.entity_id
_entity_poly.type
_entity_poly.pdbx_seq_one_letter_code
_entity_poly.pdbx_strand_id
1 'polypeptide(L)'
;MRTRVIRISTIFPLLLIIITGCSSSSDTSPNEPEIVWGECPVYINTQGNAECAFITVPVDYERPFDETIDLFIWRIRGASPDSEKKGNLWLIMGGPGESSVAFSSLLPPLAAAYPDWDYYSMDHRGVGNSNGLECPMAAPDSGITPENAASCYNEVQALHNGTLGSYNVSNAAKDLHTVITRTCGLRKTFVYGVSYGTYLVQRFMTLYPDSVEGVIIDSIVPADSRPLDNYDSSFNYVGRQIMQQCRGDDVCSGKLSEIASDPWQAMETVFGMIDDESLCSDFSSMTRKDLRNKLAALSSNMYGRALIPAVMYRLYRCNESDKAAISHLFSDTAKAKAQNEEFKPVDKLNSSVVFENIAISELCDDISPEAAQEVVDAACVSEDLVPDLAGIKYYNLWPAYDDPFKGRNPEYYKPVLMINSTVDGPTPLSLALGATEYLNGPHHYFVQVPWAAHGAVFQSPVAGKLTPIGEMTGLGIMMEFMSDPFTEPDTSALDKCYILDFSGSSVENRFISEKFFGSADMWN
;
A
#
# COMPACT_ATOMS: atom_id res chain seq x y z
N MET A 1 85.80 11.70 -22.92
CA MET A 1 84.43 11.72 -23.44
C MET A 1 83.49 12.03 -22.27
N ARG A 2 82.96 13.24 -22.22
CA ARG A 2 82.08 13.70 -21.12
C ARG A 2 80.63 13.61 -21.61
N THR A 3 79.84 12.74 -21.00
CA THR A 3 78.41 12.58 -21.27
C THR A 3 77.62 13.59 -20.43
N ARG A 4 76.92 14.49 -21.10
CA ARG A 4 76.00 15.46 -20.46
C ARG A 4 74.66 14.78 -20.13
N VAL A 5 74.27 14.84 -18.88
CA VAL A 5 72.93 14.46 -18.41
C VAL A 5 72.01 15.69 -18.54
N ILE A 6 70.98 15.57 -19.38
CA ILE A 6 69.92 16.60 -19.49
C ILE A 6 68.83 16.26 -18.46
N ARG A 7 68.62 17.13 -17.47
CA ARG A 7 67.45 17.06 -16.56
C ARG A 7 66.25 17.71 -17.25
N ILE A 8 65.23 16.88 -17.52
CA ILE A 8 63.92 17.39 -17.94
C ILE A 8 63.12 17.63 -16.67
N SER A 9 62.83 18.92 -16.36
CA SER A 9 61.84 19.31 -15.32
C SER A 9 60.44 19.19 -15.90
N THR A 10 59.69 18.18 -15.49
CA THR A 10 58.27 18.09 -15.73
C THR A 10 57.52 18.99 -14.73
N ILE A 11 56.98 20.10 -15.21
CA ILE A 11 56.00 20.90 -14.50
C ILE A 11 54.66 20.20 -14.58
N PHE A 12 54.17 19.63 -13.47
CA PHE A 12 52.82 19.18 -13.34
C PHE A 12 51.91 20.42 -13.12
N PRO A 13 50.90 20.66 -13.95
CA PRO A 13 49.90 21.64 -13.61
C PRO A 13 49.04 21.08 -12.47
N LEU A 14 48.99 21.83 -11.37
CA LEU A 14 48.09 21.61 -10.25
C LEU A 14 46.65 21.83 -10.78
N LEU A 15 45.95 20.74 -11.08
CA LEU A 15 44.55 20.81 -11.44
C LEU A 15 43.75 21.15 -10.18
N LEU A 16 43.37 22.40 -10.06
CA LEU A 16 42.47 22.89 -9.02
C LEU A 16 41.11 22.29 -9.30
N ILE A 17 40.76 21.20 -8.63
CA ILE A 17 39.40 20.69 -8.62
C ILE A 17 38.58 21.69 -7.82
N ILE A 18 37.93 22.59 -8.53
CA ILE A 18 36.84 23.38 -7.95
C ILE A 18 35.71 22.39 -7.67
N ILE A 19 35.60 21.97 -6.42
CA ILE A 19 34.39 21.37 -5.90
C ILE A 19 33.37 22.52 -5.92
N THR A 20 32.60 22.60 -6.99
CA THR A 20 31.37 23.36 -6.97
C THR A 20 30.42 22.61 -6.03
N GLY A 21 30.54 22.90 -4.74
CA GLY A 21 29.46 22.64 -3.81
C GLY A 21 28.19 23.26 -4.41
N CYS A 22 27.08 22.55 -4.38
CA CYS A 22 25.77 23.12 -4.65
C CYS A 22 25.68 24.44 -3.86
N SER A 23 25.91 25.55 -4.53
CA SER A 23 25.57 26.83 -3.97
C SER A 23 24.07 26.88 -3.83
N SER A 24 23.63 27.17 -2.64
CA SER A 24 22.26 27.53 -2.31
C SER A 24 21.85 28.77 -3.12
N SER A 25 21.49 28.54 -4.37
CA SER A 25 20.56 29.40 -5.07
C SER A 25 19.22 28.68 -4.96
N SER A 26 18.25 29.30 -4.34
CA SER A 26 16.83 29.03 -4.56
C SER A 26 16.56 29.30 -6.05
N ASP A 27 16.89 28.34 -6.91
CA ASP A 27 16.42 28.30 -8.29
C ASP A 27 14.97 27.81 -8.31
N THR A 28 14.09 28.51 -7.60
CA THR A 28 12.72 28.65 -8.04
C THR A 28 12.79 29.50 -9.29
N SER A 29 12.36 28.95 -10.43
CA SER A 29 12.12 29.73 -11.64
C SER A 29 11.39 31.02 -11.22
N PRO A 30 11.79 32.22 -11.65
CA PRO A 30 11.28 33.48 -11.10
C PRO A 30 9.78 33.72 -11.31
N ASN A 31 9.02 32.76 -11.81
CA ASN A 31 7.59 32.82 -12.15
C ASN A 31 6.71 31.72 -11.54
N GLU A 32 7.25 30.80 -10.73
CA GLU A 32 6.38 29.82 -10.08
C GLU A 32 5.76 30.40 -8.80
N PRO A 33 4.43 30.29 -8.60
CA PRO A 33 3.77 30.80 -7.42
C PRO A 33 4.27 30.07 -6.17
N GLU A 34 4.46 30.83 -5.08
CA GLU A 34 4.80 30.28 -3.78
C GLU A 34 3.68 29.31 -3.31
N ILE A 35 4.07 28.19 -2.67
CA ILE A 35 3.11 27.24 -2.10
C ILE A 35 2.47 27.88 -0.87
N VAL A 36 1.15 28.06 -0.93
CA VAL A 36 0.35 28.58 0.20
C VAL A 36 -0.20 27.40 1.00
N TRP A 37 0.40 27.16 2.17
CA TRP A 37 -0.10 26.17 3.12
C TRP A 37 -1.25 26.74 3.93
N GLY A 38 -2.34 25.98 4.06
CA GLY A 38 -3.56 26.33 4.77
C GLY A 38 -4.09 25.19 5.64
N GLU A 39 -5.28 25.37 6.19
CA GLU A 39 -5.95 24.36 6.99
C GLU A 39 -6.37 23.16 6.13
N CYS A 40 -6.20 21.96 6.67
CA CYS A 40 -6.66 20.74 6.04
C CYS A 40 -8.15 20.48 6.35
N PRO A 41 -8.85 19.73 5.46
CA PRO A 41 -10.14 19.14 5.79
C PRO A 41 -10.08 18.30 7.08
N VAL A 42 -11.19 18.24 7.84
CA VAL A 42 -11.26 17.58 9.15
C VAL A 42 -10.84 16.10 9.08
N TYR A 43 -11.16 15.40 7.99
CA TYR A 43 -10.82 14.01 7.78
C TYR A 43 -9.30 13.75 7.60
N ILE A 44 -8.49 14.78 7.36
CA ILE A 44 -7.02 14.73 7.36
C ILE A 44 -6.49 15.29 8.67
N ASN A 45 -7.02 16.41 9.11
CA ASN A 45 -6.54 17.15 10.27
C ASN A 45 -7.12 16.61 11.58
N THR A 46 -7.01 15.31 11.80
CA THR A 46 -7.60 14.61 12.96
C THR A 46 -7.05 15.09 14.31
N GLN A 47 -5.87 15.72 14.34
CA GLN A 47 -5.22 16.23 15.57
C GLN A 47 -4.88 17.73 15.52
N GLY A 48 -5.33 18.46 14.50
CA GLY A 48 -5.19 19.92 14.41
C GLY A 48 -3.80 20.43 14.04
N ASN A 49 -2.92 19.58 13.50
CA ASN A 49 -1.52 19.90 13.16
C ASN A 49 -1.13 19.62 11.70
N ALA A 50 -2.09 19.26 10.86
CA ALA A 50 -1.86 19.08 9.43
C ALA A 50 -2.01 20.40 8.67
N GLU A 51 -1.17 20.61 7.67
CA GLU A 51 -1.21 21.73 6.73
C GLU A 51 -1.40 21.19 5.31
N CYS A 52 -2.27 21.80 4.52
CA CYS A 52 -2.62 21.40 3.17
C CYS A 52 -2.32 22.49 2.14
N ALA A 53 -2.02 22.08 0.91
CA ALA A 53 -1.81 22.98 -0.20
C ALA A 53 -2.20 22.32 -1.53
N PHE A 54 -2.28 23.14 -2.58
CA PHE A 54 -2.44 22.68 -3.95
C PHE A 54 -1.27 23.13 -4.81
N ILE A 55 -0.87 22.26 -5.74
CA ILE A 55 0.17 22.55 -6.74
C ILE A 55 -0.39 22.26 -8.11
N THR A 56 -0.46 23.26 -8.96
CA THR A 56 -0.92 23.11 -10.34
C THR A 56 0.16 22.45 -11.18
N VAL A 57 -0.22 21.39 -11.94
CA VAL A 57 0.65 20.65 -12.84
C VAL A 57 -0.06 20.42 -14.18
N PRO A 58 0.67 20.14 -15.29
CA PRO A 58 0.04 19.75 -16.55
C PRO A 58 -0.74 18.43 -16.41
N VAL A 59 -1.88 18.32 -17.08
CA VAL A 59 -2.54 17.02 -17.30
C VAL A 59 -1.61 16.10 -18.08
N ASP A 60 -0.98 16.63 -19.12
CA ASP A 60 -0.01 15.92 -19.96
C ASP A 60 1.32 16.68 -20.00
N TYR A 61 2.37 16.09 -19.43
CA TYR A 61 3.70 16.70 -19.41
C TYR A 61 4.36 16.82 -20.79
N GLU A 62 3.86 16.12 -21.80
CA GLU A 62 4.32 16.31 -23.18
C GLU A 62 3.61 17.49 -23.86
N ARG A 63 2.47 17.91 -23.31
CA ARG A 63 1.69 19.08 -23.76
C ARG A 63 1.40 20.02 -22.58
N PRO A 64 2.44 20.58 -21.93
CA PRO A 64 2.31 21.23 -20.61
C PRO A 64 1.50 22.53 -20.61
N PHE A 65 1.12 23.05 -21.77
CA PHE A 65 0.37 24.30 -21.92
C PHE A 65 -1.10 24.11 -22.29
N ASP A 66 -1.56 22.84 -22.52
CA ASP A 66 -2.91 22.58 -22.98
C ASP A 66 -3.91 22.62 -21.81
N GLU A 67 -3.71 21.81 -20.80
CA GLU A 67 -4.61 21.65 -19.67
C GLU A 67 -3.83 21.37 -18.39
N THR A 68 -4.33 21.85 -17.25
CA THR A 68 -3.70 21.66 -15.94
C THR A 68 -4.68 21.07 -14.94
N ILE A 69 -4.13 20.40 -13.93
CA ILE A 69 -4.85 19.92 -12.72
C ILE A 69 -4.17 20.43 -11.47
N ASP A 70 -4.92 20.50 -10.38
CA ASP A 70 -4.39 20.83 -9.07
C ASP A 70 -4.14 19.55 -8.27
N LEU A 71 -2.90 19.32 -7.88
CA LEU A 71 -2.51 18.24 -6.98
C LEU A 71 -2.67 18.68 -5.54
N PHE A 72 -3.37 17.89 -4.79
CA PHE A 72 -3.52 18.06 -3.36
C PHE A 72 -2.31 17.44 -2.64
N ILE A 73 -1.64 18.25 -1.82
CA ILE A 73 -0.56 17.81 -0.94
C ILE A 73 -0.86 18.21 0.50
N TRP A 74 -0.38 17.44 1.43
CA TRP A 74 -0.49 17.77 2.84
C TRP A 74 0.73 17.31 3.63
N ARG A 75 0.92 17.92 4.80
CA ARG A 75 2.06 17.59 5.66
C ARG A 75 1.71 17.66 7.14
N ILE A 76 2.49 16.93 7.93
CA ILE A 76 2.62 17.12 9.37
C ILE A 76 4.09 17.43 9.66
N ARG A 77 4.33 18.58 10.25
CA ARG A 77 5.68 18.97 10.67
C ARG A 77 5.98 18.32 12.03
N GLY A 78 7.12 17.68 12.13
CA GLY A 78 7.60 17.20 13.42
C GLY A 78 7.86 18.37 14.39
N ALA A 79 7.80 18.12 15.68
CA ALA A 79 7.82 19.16 16.71
C ALA A 79 9.23 19.74 16.99
N SER A 80 10.31 19.10 16.52
CA SER A 80 11.66 19.61 16.71
C SER A 80 11.87 20.95 15.97
N PRO A 81 12.73 21.84 16.52
CA PRO A 81 13.12 23.08 15.84
C PRO A 81 13.70 22.82 14.44
N ASP A 82 13.53 23.76 13.51
CA ASP A 82 14.01 23.61 12.14
C ASP A 82 15.51 23.33 12.03
N SER A 83 16.32 23.85 12.95
CA SER A 83 17.76 23.58 13.03
C SER A 83 18.13 22.15 13.44
N GLU A 84 17.18 21.39 14.02
CA GLU A 84 17.37 20.02 14.49
C GLU A 84 16.70 18.99 13.55
N LYS A 85 15.97 19.44 12.55
CA LYS A 85 15.33 18.58 11.56
C LYS A 85 16.35 17.81 10.74
N LYS A 86 16.17 16.50 10.63
CA LYS A 86 17.00 15.60 9.83
C LYS A 86 16.62 15.57 8.36
N GLY A 87 15.34 15.68 8.05
CA GLY A 87 14.86 15.60 6.67
C GLY A 87 13.35 15.56 6.52
N ASN A 88 12.95 15.18 5.32
CA ASN A 88 11.58 15.03 4.88
C ASN A 88 11.31 13.56 4.49
N LEU A 89 10.12 13.06 4.80
CA LEU A 89 9.62 11.77 4.32
C LEU A 89 8.33 12.00 3.54
N TRP A 90 8.33 11.64 2.25
CA TRP A 90 7.14 11.58 1.42
C TRP A 90 6.55 10.18 1.45
N LEU A 91 5.24 10.06 1.74
CA LEU A 91 4.53 8.79 1.79
C LEU A 91 3.55 8.72 0.61
N ILE A 92 3.70 7.68 -0.20
CA ILE A 92 2.91 7.45 -1.42
C ILE A 92 2.03 6.23 -1.22
N MET A 93 0.72 6.46 -1.36
CA MET A 93 -0.30 5.43 -1.14
C MET A 93 -0.40 4.44 -2.30
N GLY A 94 -1.01 3.31 -2.04
CA GLY A 94 -1.23 2.20 -2.96
C GLY A 94 -2.55 2.25 -3.75
N GLY A 95 -3.17 1.12 -3.90
CA GLY A 95 -4.33 0.84 -4.70
C GLY A 95 -3.95 0.08 -5.98
N PRO A 96 -3.85 0.72 -7.17
CA PRO A 96 -3.91 2.15 -7.47
C PRO A 96 -5.24 2.82 -7.13
N GLY A 97 -5.23 4.13 -7.06
CA GLY A 97 -6.47 4.91 -6.85
C GLY A 97 -6.88 5.15 -5.40
N GLU A 98 -6.09 4.71 -4.40
CA GLU A 98 -6.33 5.05 -3.01
C GLU A 98 -5.84 6.45 -2.64
N SER A 99 -6.64 7.17 -1.84
CA SER A 99 -6.30 8.50 -1.37
C SER A 99 -5.25 8.45 -0.25
N SER A 100 -4.36 9.45 -0.27
CA SER A 100 -3.38 9.70 0.79
C SER A 100 -3.99 9.92 2.18
N VAL A 101 -5.28 10.15 2.26
CA VAL A 101 -6.06 10.25 3.51
C VAL A 101 -5.92 8.99 4.38
N ALA A 102 -5.63 7.84 3.79
CA ALA A 102 -5.32 6.63 4.53
C ALA A 102 -4.16 6.81 5.53
N PHE A 103 -3.22 7.73 5.27
CA PHE A 103 -2.16 8.07 6.21
C PHE A 103 -2.57 9.04 7.33
N SER A 104 -3.78 9.59 7.33
CA SER A 104 -4.21 10.59 8.32
C SER A 104 -4.19 10.09 9.76
N SER A 105 -4.40 8.80 9.98
CA SER A 105 -4.30 8.15 11.29
C SER A 105 -2.87 7.71 11.64
N LEU A 106 -1.98 7.60 10.65
CA LEU A 106 -0.59 7.12 10.83
C LEU A 106 0.39 8.26 11.08
N LEU A 107 0.28 9.36 10.35
CA LEU A 107 1.28 10.43 10.40
C LEU A 107 1.33 11.19 11.74
N PRO A 108 0.22 11.49 12.44
CA PRO A 108 0.31 12.16 13.74
C PRO A 108 1.11 11.39 14.79
N PRO A 109 0.84 10.08 15.07
CA PRO A 109 1.66 9.30 16.01
C PRO A 109 3.10 9.08 15.50
N LEU A 110 3.34 9.02 14.18
CA LEU A 110 4.67 8.94 13.61
C LEU A 110 5.46 10.23 13.89
N ALA A 111 4.88 11.40 13.64
CA ALA A 111 5.49 12.70 13.90
C ALA A 111 5.74 12.94 15.41
N ALA A 112 4.91 12.37 16.27
CA ALA A 112 5.13 12.41 17.72
C ALA A 112 6.29 11.51 18.15
N ALA A 113 6.45 10.32 17.55
CA ALA A 113 7.52 9.38 17.87
C ALA A 113 8.89 9.84 17.30
N TYR A 114 8.89 10.48 16.13
CA TYR A 114 10.11 10.93 15.44
C TYR A 114 9.99 12.40 15.04
N PRO A 115 10.08 13.35 16.01
CA PRO A 115 9.77 14.77 15.82
C PRO A 115 10.80 15.54 15.01
N ASP A 116 11.92 14.95 14.67
CA ASP A 116 13.01 15.53 13.89
C ASP A 116 12.87 15.31 12.36
N TRP A 117 11.73 14.77 11.92
CA TRP A 117 11.35 14.64 10.52
C TRP A 117 10.08 15.42 10.20
N ASP A 118 9.96 15.90 8.98
CA ASP A 118 8.70 16.42 8.41
C ASP A 118 8.11 15.38 7.45
N TYR A 119 6.79 15.16 7.55
CA TYR A 119 6.07 14.11 6.84
C TYR A 119 5.12 14.71 5.83
N TYR A 120 5.19 14.24 4.60
CA TYR A 120 4.40 14.73 3.48
C TYR A 120 3.65 13.58 2.83
N SER A 121 2.49 13.88 2.26
CA SER A 121 1.79 12.97 1.36
C SER A 121 1.03 13.76 0.31
N MET A 122 0.61 13.07 -0.75
CA MET A 122 -0.17 13.65 -1.83
C MET A 122 -1.24 12.68 -2.30
N ASP A 123 -2.36 13.19 -2.75
CA ASP A 123 -3.27 12.41 -3.58
C ASP A 123 -2.69 12.29 -4.99
N HIS A 124 -2.66 11.06 -5.50
CA HIS A 124 -2.30 10.79 -6.89
C HIS A 124 -3.21 11.57 -7.84
N ARG A 125 -2.72 12.00 -9.04
CA ARG A 125 -3.58 12.61 -10.07
C ARG A 125 -4.83 11.76 -10.31
N GLY A 126 -5.99 12.37 -10.34
CA GLY A 126 -7.27 11.70 -10.50
C GLY A 126 -7.82 11.02 -9.25
N VAL A 127 -7.20 11.20 -8.08
CA VAL A 127 -7.62 10.62 -6.81
C VAL A 127 -7.99 11.72 -5.82
N GLY A 128 -9.05 11.51 -5.07
CA GLY A 128 -9.44 12.34 -3.95
C GLY A 128 -9.51 13.83 -4.26
N ASN A 129 -8.69 14.61 -3.58
CA ASN A 129 -8.65 16.06 -3.77
C ASN A 129 -7.76 16.50 -4.96
N SER A 130 -7.05 15.57 -5.61
CA SER A 130 -6.26 15.82 -6.82
C SER A 130 -7.06 15.58 -8.10
N ASN A 131 -8.13 16.34 -8.29
CA ASN A 131 -9.05 16.21 -9.44
C ASN A 131 -9.65 14.80 -9.57
N GLY A 132 -10.20 14.27 -8.46
CA GLY A 132 -10.72 12.91 -8.38
C GLY A 132 -11.61 12.52 -9.56
N LEU A 133 -11.22 11.44 -10.25
CA LEU A 133 -11.99 10.86 -11.35
C LEU A 133 -13.04 9.90 -10.78
N GLU A 134 -14.28 10.14 -11.14
CA GLU A 134 -15.42 9.31 -10.74
C GLU A 134 -16.18 8.84 -11.98
N CYS A 135 -16.72 7.63 -11.90
CA CYS A 135 -17.67 7.15 -12.89
C CYS A 135 -19.09 7.46 -12.41
N PRO A 136 -19.82 8.40 -13.05
CA PRO A 136 -21.16 8.77 -12.61
C PRO A 136 -22.17 7.63 -12.69
N MET A 137 -21.90 6.60 -13.51
CA MET A 137 -22.77 5.45 -13.70
C MET A 137 -22.46 4.28 -12.76
N ALA A 138 -21.30 4.26 -12.12
CA ALA A 138 -21.00 3.23 -11.14
C ALA A 138 -21.81 3.46 -9.87
N ALA A 139 -22.52 2.44 -9.42
CA ALA A 139 -23.16 2.53 -8.12
C ALA A 139 -22.08 2.64 -7.02
N PRO A 140 -22.32 3.43 -5.97
CA PRO A 140 -21.32 3.70 -4.93
C PRO A 140 -20.70 2.45 -4.29
N ASP A 141 -21.42 1.34 -4.30
CA ASP A 141 -21.02 0.11 -3.64
C ASP A 141 -20.57 -1.02 -4.59
N SER A 142 -20.74 -0.88 -5.92
CA SER A 142 -20.42 -1.94 -6.89
C SER A 142 -19.17 -1.66 -7.76
N GLY A 143 -18.67 -0.42 -7.74
CA GLY A 143 -17.51 -0.06 -8.53
C GLY A 143 -17.72 -0.17 -10.05
N ILE A 144 -16.62 -0.38 -10.78
CA ILE A 144 -16.62 -0.63 -12.22
C ILE A 144 -16.62 -2.15 -12.43
N THR A 145 -17.57 -2.64 -13.23
CA THR A 145 -17.76 -4.06 -13.56
C THR A 145 -17.72 -4.25 -15.08
N PRO A 146 -17.59 -5.48 -15.59
CA PRO A 146 -17.66 -5.74 -17.03
C PRO A 146 -18.89 -5.14 -17.74
N GLU A 147 -20.05 -5.08 -17.03
CA GLU A 147 -21.31 -4.57 -17.59
C GLU A 147 -21.31 -3.06 -17.78
N ASN A 148 -20.60 -2.29 -16.92
CA ASN A 148 -20.62 -0.83 -16.95
C ASN A 148 -19.30 -0.21 -17.47
N ALA A 149 -18.21 -0.98 -17.57
CA ALA A 149 -16.86 -0.49 -17.85
C ALA A 149 -16.79 0.36 -19.12
N ALA A 150 -17.34 -0.12 -20.25
CA ALA A 150 -17.29 0.61 -21.51
C ALA A 150 -18.07 1.94 -21.46
N SER A 151 -19.21 1.97 -20.78
CA SER A 151 -20.00 3.19 -20.61
C SER A 151 -19.29 4.18 -19.71
N CYS A 152 -18.72 3.67 -18.62
CA CYS A 152 -17.91 4.44 -17.66
C CYS A 152 -16.71 5.08 -18.34
N TYR A 153 -15.92 4.30 -19.09
CA TYR A 153 -14.79 4.80 -19.85
C TYR A 153 -15.17 5.95 -20.79
N ASN A 154 -16.23 5.76 -21.60
CA ASN A 154 -16.67 6.76 -22.56
C ASN A 154 -17.14 8.06 -21.90
N GLU A 155 -17.85 7.95 -20.78
CA GLU A 155 -18.33 9.11 -20.04
C GLU A 155 -17.19 9.90 -19.40
N VAL A 156 -16.26 9.21 -18.73
CA VAL A 156 -15.08 9.85 -18.10
C VAL A 156 -14.20 10.50 -19.18
N GLN A 157 -13.98 9.83 -20.32
CA GLN A 157 -13.26 10.42 -21.45
C GLN A 157 -13.92 11.71 -21.96
N ALA A 158 -15.26 11.72 -22.06
CA ALA A 158 -15.99 12.90 -22.52
C ALA A 158 -15.90 14.07 -21.49
N LEU A 159 -16.00 13.76 -20.20
CA LEU A 159 -15.89 14.76 -19.12
C LEU A 159 -14.48 15.37 -19.01
N HIS A 160 -13.45 14.62 -19.35
CA HIS A 160 -12.04 15.02 -19.24
C HIS A 160 -11.37 15.23 -20.62
N ASN A 161 -12.13 15.71 -21.62
CA ASN A 161 -11.62 16.12 -22.93
C ASN A 161 -10.75 15.07 -23.65
N GLY A 162 -10.95 13.78 -23.40
CA GLY A 162 -10.17 12.71 -23.99
C GLY A 162 -8.78 12.49 -23.34
N THR A 163 -8.53 13.04 -22.15
CA THR A 163 -7.19 13.01 -21.52
C THR A 163 -6.98 11.89 -20.50
N LEU A 164 -7.91 10.91 -20.39
CA LEU A 164 -7.82 9.83 -19.40
C LEU A 164 -6.49 9.05 -19.48
N GLY A 165 -5.92 8.86 -20.69
CA GLY A 165 -4.61 8.25 -20.85
C GLY A 165 -3.44 9.02 -20.21
N SER A 166 -3.64 10.31 -19.85
CA SER A 166 -2.64 11.11 -19.16
C SER A 166 -2.66 10.90 -17.64
N TYR A 167 -3.67 10.20 -17.10
CA TYR A 167 -3.71 9.76 -15.71
C TYR A 167 -2.98 8.41 -15.58
N ASN A 168 -1.71 8.41 -15.98
CA ASN A 168 -0.82 7.26 -16.04
C ASN A 168 0.31 7.35 -15.00
N VAL A 169 1.04 6.24 -14.83
CA VAL A 169 2.09 6.12 -13.82
C VAL A 169 3.27 7.06 -14.10
N SER A 170 3.67 7.27 -15.35
CA SER A 170 4.79 8.17 -15.68
C SER A 170 4.46 9.63 -15.39
N ASN A 171 3.25 10.09 -15.69
CA ASN A 171 2.85 11.45 -15.32
C ASN A 171 2.70 11.61 -13.80
N ALA A 172 2.22 10.59 -13.07
CA ALA A 172 2.20 10.60 -11.60
C ALA A 172 3.61 10.64 -11.00
N ALA A 173 4.59 9.98 -11.60
CA ALA A 173 6.00 10.08 -11.18
C ALA A 173 6.60 11.47 -11.42
N LYS A 174 6.20 12.14 -12.52
CA LYS A 174 6.58 13.55 -12.79
C LYS A 174 5.91 14.51 -11.80
N ASP A 175 4.67 14.22 -11.39
CA ASP A 175 3.99 14.97 -10.32
C ASP A 175 4.76 14.87 -9.01
N LEU A 176 5.14 13.66 -8.61
CA LEU A 176 5.91 13.42 -7.39
C LEU A 176 7.23 14.18 -7.41
N HIS A 177 7.94 14.18 -8.56
CA HIS A 177 9.14 14.99 -8.72
C HIS A 177 8.87 16.47 -8.55
N THR A 178 7.80 16.99 -9.17
CA THR A 178 7.42 18.40 -9.09
C THR A 178 7.12 18.83 -7.64
N VAL A 179 6.30 18.03 -6.93
CA VAL A 179 5.94 18.39 -5.54
C VAL A 179 7.12 18.30 -4.59
N ILE A 180 7.99 17.29 -4.74
CA ILE A 180 9.23 17.17 -3.95
C ILE A 180 10.16 18.37 -4.22
N THR A 181 10.42 18.70 -5.47
CA THR A 181 11.30 19.80 -5.84
C THR A 181 10.81 21.12 -5.29
N ARG A 182 9.50 21.35 -5.27
CA ARG A 182 8.91 22.60 -4.77
C ARG A 182 8.82 22.68 -3.24
N THR A 183 8.94 21.57 -2.52
CA THR A 183 8.70 21.53 -1.05
C THR A 183 9.92 21.11 -0.23
N CYS A 184 10.91 20.41 -0.81
CA CYS A 184 11.95 19.73 -0.03
C CYS A 184 12.96 20.66 0.65
N GLY A 185 13.20 21.87 0.13
CA GLY A 185 14.21 22.78 0.65
C GLY A 185 15.63 22.18 0.58
N LEU A 186 16.45 22.41 1.61
CA LEU A 186 17.85 21.95 1.71
C LEU A 186 18.01 20.64 2.51
N ARG A 187 16.91 20.07 3.02
CA ARG A 187 16.98 18.88 3.87
C ARG A 187 16.98 17.61 3.03
N LYS A 188 17.59 16.55 3.57
CA LYS A 188 17.49 15.20 2.99
C LYS A 188 16.03 14.85 2.79
N THR A 189 15.72 14.21 1.67
CA THR A 189 14.35 13.76 1.35
C THR A 189 14.37 12.29 1.02
N PHE A 190 13.47 11.54 1.67
CA PHE A 190 13.20 10.15 1.37
C PHE A 190 11.78 10.00 0.83
N VAL A 191 11.58 8.97 0.02
CA VAL A 191 10.26 8.58 -0.49
C VAL A 191 9.95 7.18 -0.02
N TYR A 192 8.80 7.02 0.62
CA TYR A 192 8.19 5.75 0.99
C TYR A 192 7.03 5.46 0.06
N GLY A 193 7.00 4.29 -0.54
CA GLY A 193 5.85 3.78 -1.28
C GLY A 193 5.36 2.47 -0.66
N VAL A 194 4.05 2.26 -0.60
CA VAL A 194 3.43 1.02 -0.15
C VAL A 194 2.56 0.43 -1.25
N SER A 195 2.59 -0.92 -1.42
CA SER A 195 1.72 -1.60 -2.40
C SER A 195 1.93 -1.05 -3.83
N TYR A 196 0.89 -0.68 -4.57
CA TYR A 196 1.04 0.03 -5.84
C TYR A 196 1.94 1.28 -5.72
N GLY A 197 1.97 1.96 -4.58
CA GLY A 197 2.89 3.08 -4.36
C GLY A 197 4.36 2.70 -4.58
N THR A 198 4.75 1.43 -4.39
CA THR A 198 6.10 0.94 -4.70
C THR A 198 6.36 0.90 -6.20
N TYR A 199 5.35 0.56 -7.00
CA TYR A 199 5.41 0.59 -8.47
C TYR A 199 5.59 2.02 -8.99
N LEU A 200 4.83 2.97 -8.45
CA LEU A 200 4.97 4.39 -8.76
C LEU A 200 6.35 4.94 -8.36
N VAL A 201 6.84 4.60 -7.16
CA VAL A 201 8.17 5.03 -6.69
C VAL A 201 9.27 4.47 -7.58
N GLN A 202 9.18 3.24 -8.06
CA GLN A 202 10.15 2.67 -9.02
C GLN A 202 10.11 3.38 -10.39
N ARG A 203 8.92 3.83 -10.85
CA ARG A 203 8.82 4.71 -12.02
C ARG A 203 9.48 6.07 -11.77
N PHE A 204 9.31 6.64 -10.58
CA PHE A 204 10.01 7.86 -10.16
C PHE A 204 11.53 7.66 -10.12
N MET A 205 12.03 6.54 -9.59
CA MET A 205 13.46 6.19 -9.60
C MET A 205 14.00 6.10 -11.04
N THR A 206 13.21 5.55 -11.97
CA THR A 206 13.57 5.44 -13.40
C THR A 206 13.70 6.82 -14.06
N LEU A 207 12.77 7.73 -13.78
CA LEU A 207 12.72 9.05 -14.42
C LEU A 207 13.63 10.08 -13.75
N TYR A 208 13.84 9.98 -12.44
CA TYR A 208 14.53 10.97 -11.62
C TYR A 208 15.47 10.33 -10.59
N PRO A 209 16.51 9.59 -11.03
CA PRO A 209 17.36 8.78 -10.14
C PRO A 209 18.13 9.58 -9.09
N ASP A 210 18.33 10.88 -9.29
CA ASP A 210 19.13 11.73 -8.40
C ASP A 210 18.30 12.64 -7.47
N SER A 211 16.95 12.57 -7.55
CA SER A 211 16.07 13.58 -6.93
C SER A 211 15.99 13.49 -5.41
N VAL A 212 16.25 12.35 -4.81
CA VAL A 212 16.10 12.11 -3.36
C VAL A 212 17.31 11.40 -2.76
N GLU A 213 17.44 11.38 -1.44
CA GLU A 213 18.55 10.74 -0.74
C GLU A 213 18.46 9.21 -0.78
N GLY A 214 17.25 8.68 -0.73
CA GLY A 214 16.96 7.25 -0.80
C GLY A 214 15.48 6.97 -0.86
N VAL A 215 15.12 5.71 -1.09
CA VAL A 215 13.73 5.27 -1.17
C VAL A 215 13.47 4.07 -0.26
N ILE A 216 12.24 3.97 0.19
CA ILE A 216 11.72 2.82 0.94
C ILE A 216 10.53 2.27 0.15
N ILE A 217 10.58 0.99 -0.21
CA ILE A 217 9.48 0.30 -0.88
C ILE A 217 9.00 -0.85 0.00
N ASP A 218 7.73 -0.77 0.41
CA ASP A 218 7.09 -1.66 1.38
C ASP A 218 5.92 -2.41 0.74
N SER A 219 5.88 -3.73 0.91
CA SER A 219 4.84 -4.56 0.29
C SER A 219 4.90 -4.43 -1.24
N ILE A 220 5.94 -4.98 -1.81
CA ILE A 220 6.55 -4.57 -3.08
C ILE A 220 5.82 -5.14 -4.28
N VAL A 221 5.49 -4.27 -5.24
CA VAL A 221 5.12 -4.59 -6.62
C VAL A 221 6.32 -4.30 -7.52
N PRO A 222 7.03 -5.31 -8.03
CA PRO A 222 8.16 -5.10 -8.94
C PRO A 222 7.76 -4.39 -10.24
N ALA A 223 8.66 -3.57 -10.79
CA ALA A 223 8.40 -2.72 -11.94
C ALA A 223 8.01 -3.48 -13.21
N ASP A 224 8.47 -4.72 -13.36
CA ASP A 224 8.23 -5.61 -14.51
C ASP A 224 7.16 -6.68 -14.27
N SER A 225 6.48 -6.64 -13.12
CA SER A 225 5.49 -7.65 -12.73
C SER A 225 4.06 -7.31 -13.16
N ARG A 226 3.19 -8.35 -13.10
CA ARG A 226 1.75 -8.26 -13.31
C ARG A 226 1.05 -8.84 -12.06
N PRO A 227 1.02 -8.08 -10.95
CA PRO A 227 0.62 -8.61 -9.64
C PRO A 227 -0.84 -9.04 -9.58
N LEU A 228 -1.71 -8.43 -10.40
CA LEU A 228 -3.14 -8.68 -10.34
C LEU A 228 -3.53 -10.03 -10.93
N ASP A 229 -2.72 -10.63 -11.81
CA ASP A 229 -3.02 -11.95 -12.38
C ASP A 229 -3.11 -13.07 -11.34
N ASN A 230 -2.38 -12.93 -10.23
CA ASN A 230 -2.33 -13.91 -9.15
C ASN A 230 -2.89 -13.38 -7.81
N TYR A 231 -3.59 -12.25 -7.84
CA TYR A 231 -4.01 -11.54 -6.62
C TYR A 231 -4.85 -12.43 -5.69
N ASP A 232 -5.92 -13.01 -6.21
CA ASP A 232 -6.83 -13.86 -5.42
C ASP A 232 -6.16 -15.14 -4.92
N SER A 233 -5.30 -15.76 -5.74
CA SER A 233 -4.54 -16.94 -5.33
C SER A 233 -3.50 -16.63 -4.24
N SER A 234 -2.95 -15.42 -4.21
CA SER A 234 -2.02 -14.95 -3.18
C SER A 234 -2.71 -14.85 -1.81
N PHE A 235 -3.92 -14.31 -1.76
CA PHE A 235 -4.73 -14.33 -0.54
C PHE A 235 -5.04 -15.75 -0.05
N ASN A 236 -5.40 -16.64 -0.95
CA ASN A 236 -5.68 -18.03 -0.61
C ASN A 236 -4.42 -18.74 -0.05
N TYR A 237 -3.25 -18.45 -0.61
CA TYR A 237 -1.98 -18.94 -0.07
C TYR A 237 -1.75 -18.45 1.38
N VAL A 238 -1.96 -17.15 1.68
CA VAL A 238 -1.84 -16.61 3.04
C VAL A 238 -2.86 -17.26 3.98
N GLY A 239 -4.10 -17.45 3.54
CA GLY A 239 -5.10 -18.20 4.30
C GLY A 239 -4.63 -19.61 4.71
N ARG A 240 -3.98 -20.33 3.77
CA ARG A 240 -3.36 -21.64 4.06
C ARG A 240 -2.26 -21.55 5.11
N GLN A 241 -1.40 -20.52 5.06
CA GLN A 241 -0.35 -20.32 6.06
C GLN A 241 -0.93 -20.06 7.45
N ILE A 242 -1.99 -19.25 7.56
CA ILE A 242 -2.69 -18.99 8.83
C ILE A 242 -3.28 -20.30 9.39
N MET A 243 -3.96 -21.11 8.59
CA MET A 243 -4.51 -22.38 9.03
C MET A 243 -3.44 -23.43 9.35
N GLN A 244 -2.28 -23.34 8.71
CA GLN A 244 -1.10 -24.14 9.07
C GLN A 244 -0.56 -23.80 10.47
N GLN A 245 -0.54 -22.51 10.84
CA GLN A 245 -0.17 -22.08 12.20
C GLN A 245 -1.19 -22.60 13.22
N CYS A 246 -2.48 -22.54 12.91
CA CYS A 246 -3.54 -23.13 13.73
C CYS A 246 -3.32 -24.63 14.01
N ARG A 247 -2.82 -25.39 13.03
CA ARG A 247 -2.49 -26.82 13.21
C ARG A 247 -1.43 -27.04 14.29
N GLY A 248 -0.48 -26.11 14.44
CA GLY A 248 0.59 -26.15 15.46
C GLY A 248 0.17 -25.65 16.85
N ASP A 249 -1.01 -25.06 16.99
CA ASP A 249 -1.54 -24.51 18.23
C ASP A 249 -2.59 -25.46 18.82
N ASP A 250 -2.40 -25.88 20.08
CA ASP A 250 -3.25 -26.88 20.76
C ASP A 250 -4.69 -26.39 20.93
N VAL A 251 -4.92 -25.09 21.17
CA VAL A 251 -6.26 -24.53 21.35
C VAL A 251 -6.99 -24.49 20.00
N CYS A 252 -6.34 -23.91 18.99
CA CYS A 252 -6.92 -23.76 17.67
C CYS A 252 -7.22 -25.12 17.01
N SER A 253 -6.22 -26.01 16.96
CA SER A 253 -6.39 -27.35 16.38
C SER A 253 -7.41 -28.17 17.15
N GLY A 254 -7.45 -28.06 18.49
CA GLY A 254 -8.46 -28.69 19.34
C GLY A 254 -9.88 -28.25 19.00
N LYS A 255 -10.12 -26.94 18.80
CA LYS A 255 -11.42 -26.39 18.40
C LYS A 255 -11.83 -26.85 17.01
N LEU A 256 -10.94 -26.71 16.02
CA LEU A 256 -11.27 -27.09 14.64
C LEU A 256 -11.38 -28.60 14.42
N SER A 257 -10.81 -29.43 15.33
CA SER A 257 -10.97 -30.90 15.28
C SER A 257 -12.42 -31.35 15.46
N GLU A 258 -13.31 -30.52 16.00
CA GLU A 258 -14.76 -30.77 16.04
C GLU A 258 -15.39 -30.71 14.64
N ILE A 259 -14.75 -30.07 13.66
CA ILE A 259 -15.21 -29.92 12.28
C ILE A 259 -14.52 -30.93 11.37
N ALA A 260 -13.17 -30.91 11.36
CA ALA A 260 -12.34 -31.80 10.55
C ALA A 260 -10.98 -32.01 11.22
N SER A 261 -10.27 -33.09 10.84
CA SER A 261 -8.95 -33.42 11.39
C SER A 261 -7.84 -32.44 11.01
N ASP A 262 -8.04 -31.67 9.98
CA ASP A 262 -7.12 -30.66 9.46
C ASP A 262 -7.79 -29.28 9.45
N PRO A 263 -7.15 -28.20 9.96
CA PRO A 263 -7.74 -26.87 9.97
C PRO A 263 -8.16 -26.35 8.60
N TRP A 264 -7.39 -26.64 7.53
CA TRP A 264 -7.81 -26.25 6.18
C TRP A 264 -9.06 -27.00 5.71
N GLN A 265 -9.14 -28.30 5.98
CA GLN A 265 -10.34 -29.08 5.70
C GLN A 265 -11.56 -28.59 6.51
N ALA A 266 -11.33 -28.09 7.75
CA ALA A 266 -12.40 -27.47 8.51
C ALA A 266 -12.94 -26.20 7.81
N MET A 267 -12.05 -25.38 7.23
CA MET A 267 -12.46 -24.24 6.39
C MET A 267 -13.24 -24.69 5.16
N GLU A 268 -12.74 -25.65 4.41
CA GLU A 268 -13.44 -26.22 3.24
C GLU A 268 -14.81 -26.80 3.60
N THR A 269 -14.94 -27.42 4.78
CA THR A 269 -16.21 -27.93 5.30
C THR A 269 -17.23 -26.80 5.52
N VAL A 270 -16.82 -25.69 6.13
CA VAL A 270 -17.71 -24.54 6.33
C VAL A 270 -18.14 -23.92 5.00
N PHE A 271 -17.25 -23.82 4.02
CA PHE A 271 -17.61 -23.39 2.67
C PHE A 271 -18.57 -24.36 2.00
N GLY A 272 -18.42 -25.69 2.18
CA GLY A 272 -19.38 -26.68 1.73
C GLY A 272 -20.76 -26.50 2.35
N MET A 273 -20.83 -26.10 3.63
CA MET A 273 -22.11 -25.80 4.29
C MET A 273 -22.85 -24.61 3.67
N ILE A 274 -22.09 -23.63 3.09
CA ILE A 274 -22.71 -22.56 2.30
C ILE A 274 -23.31 -23.11 1.01
N ASP A 275 -22.57 -23.95 0.28
CA ASP A 275 -23.00 -24.53 -0.99
C ASP A 275 -24.22 -25.42 -0.83
N ASP A 276 -24.30 -26.18 0.28
CA ASP A 276 -25.38 -27.08 0.61
C ASP A 276 -26.55 -26.40 1.35
N GLU A 277 -26.52 -25.07 1.52
CA GLU A 277 -27.51 -24.30 2.29
C GLU A 277 -27.74 -24.85 3.71
N SER A 278 -26.69 -25.45 4.31
CA SER A 278 -26.75 -26.12 5.62
C SER A 278 -26.17 -25.28 6.78
N LEU A 279 -25.72 -24.03 6.51
CA LEU A 279 -25.43 -23.06 7.57
C LEU A 279 -26.70 -22.82 8.41
N CYS A 280 -26.49 -22.36 9.66
CA CYS A 280 -27.64 -22.01 10.49
C CYS A 280 -28.51 -20.92 9.84
N SER A 281 -29.81 -20.92 10.17
CA SER A 281 -30.83 -20.07 9.54
C SER A 281 -30.49 -18.59 9.49
N ASP A 282 -29.75 -18.11 10.50
CA ASP A 282 -29.36 -16.69 10.62
C ASP A 282 -28.37 -16.27 9.52
N PHE A 283 -27.65 -17.20 8.92
CA PHE A 283 -26.64 -16.99 7.88
C PHE A 283 -26.96 -17.72 6.56
N SER A 284 -28.20 -18.14 6.36
CA SER A 284 -28.63 -18.86 5.15
C SER A 284 -28.50 -18.03 3.85
N SER A 285 -28.41 -16.71 3.95
CA SER A 285 -28.18 -15.81 2.81
C SER A 285 -26.70 -15.49 2.56
N MET A 286 -25.78 -15.99 3.40
CA MET A 286 -24.35 -15.74 3.25
C MET A 286 -23.83 -16.46 1.99
N THR A 287 -23.16 -15.73 1.12
CA THR A 287 -22.52 -16.30 -0.07
C THR A 287 -21.05 -16.65 0.20
N ARG A 288 -20.47 -17.53 -0.66
CA ARG A 288 -19.02 -17.77 -0.63
C ARG A 288 -18.23 -16.47 -0.77
N LYS A 289 -18.68 -15.54 -1.64
CA LYS A 289 -18.05 -14.25 -1.86
C LYS A 289 -18.02 -13.41 -0.57
N ASP A 290 -19.14 -13.32 0.16
CA ASP A 290 -19.21 -12.58 1.42
C ASP A 290 -18.18 -13.10 2.43
N LEU A 291 -18.10 -14.42 2.59
CA LEU A 291 -17.16 -15.03 3.53
C LEU A 291 -15.71 -14.86 3.06
N ARG A 292 -15.40 -15.13 1.78
CA ARG A 292 -14.04 -14.95 1.22
C ARG A 292 -13.51 -13.55 1.45
N ASN A 293 -14.30 -12.54 1.07
CA ASN A 293 -13.93 -11.13 1.20
C ASN A 293 -13.70 -10.73 2.67
N LYS A 294 -14.54 -11.26 3.58
CA LYS A 294 -14.34 -11.01 5.02
C LYS A 294 -13.06 -11.64 5.54
N LEU A 295 -12.73 -12.85 5.10
CA LEU A 295 -11.49 -13.53 5.49
C LEU A 295 -10.25 -12.84 4.89
N ALA A 296 -10.34 -12.33 3.66
CA ALA A 296 -9.29 -11.54 3.04
C ALA A 296 -9.02 -10.25 3.83
N ALA A 297 -10.07 -9.51 4.21
CA ALA A 297 -9.96 -8.32 5.05
C ALA A 297 -9.33 -8.62 6.43
N LEU A 298 -9.70 -9.74 7.07
CA LEU A 298 -9.08 -10.19 8.30
C LEU A 298 -7.60 -10.56 8.09
N SER A 299 -7.26 -11.22 6.99
CA SER A 299 -5.88 -11.63 6.68
C SER A 299 -4.95 -10.43 6.46
N SER A 300 -5.48 -9.31 5.98
CA SER A 300 -4.74 -8.06 5.75
C SER A 300 -4.56 -7.22 7.02
N ASN A 301 -5.20 -7.59 8.13
CA ASN A 301 -5.05 -6.90 9.42
C ASN A 301 -4.05 -7.64 10.33
N MET A 302 -3.08 -6.91 10.89
CA MET A 302 -1.99 -7.48 11.71
C MET A 302 -2.43 -8.36 12.89
N TYR A 303 -3.58 -8.08 13.49
CA TYR A 303 -4.16 -8.89 14.57
C TYR A 303 -5.37 -9.71 14.10
N GLY A 304 -6.15 -9.18 13.15
CA GLY A 304 -7.41 -9.77 12.68
C GLY A 304 -7.27 -11.18 12.11
N ARG A 305 -6.12 -11.49 11.52
CA ARG A 305 -5.83 -12.81 10.95
C ARG A 305 -5.90 -13.96 11.96
N ALA A 306 -5.65 -13.69 13.24
CA ALA A 306 -5.81 -14.69 14.30
C ALA A 306 -7.28 -15.12 14.53
N LEU A 307 -8.26 -14.31 14.09
CA LEU A 307 -9.67 -14.64 14.20
C LEU A 307 -10.17 -15.58 13.11
N ILE A 308 -9.45 -15.79 12.01
CA ILE A 308 -9.91 -16.59 10.87
C ILE A 308 -10.35 -18.00 11.28
N PRO A 309 -9.58 -18.77 12.07
CA PRO A 309 -10.04 -20.09 12.54
C PRO A 309 -11.28 -20.01 13.44
N ALA A 310 -11.36 -18.96 14.28
CA ALA A 310 -12.51 -18.76 15.15
C ALA A 310 -13.80 -18.42 14.38
N VAL A 311 -13.70 -17.70 13.26
CA VAL A 311 -14.84 -17.48 12.34
C VAL A 311 -15.37 -18.81 11.83
N MET A 312 -14.48 -19.72 11.40
CA MET A 312 -14.89 -21.06 10.92
C MET A 312 -15.59 -21.86 12.03
N TYR A 313 -15.01 -21.89 13.22
CA TYR A 313 -15.56 -22.60 14.36
C TYR A 313 -16.96 -22.07 14.77
N ARG A 314 -17.13 -20.75 14.81
CA ARG A 314 -18.39 -20.11 15.15
C ARG A 314 -19.49 -20.35 14.11
N LEU A 315 -19.16 -20.27 12.82
CA LEU A 315 -20.10 -20.58 11.74
C LEU A 315 -20.57 -22.03 11.78
N TYR A 316 -19.68 -22.97 12.12
CA TYR A 316 -20.01 -24.39 12.26
C TYR A 316 -20.88 -24.66 13.50
N ARG A 317 -20.49 -24.17 14.68
CA ARG A 317 -21.16 -24.43 15.96
C ARG A 317 -22.52 -23.73 16.07
N CYS A 318 -22.60 -22.49 15.63
CA CYS A 318 -23.81 -21.68 15.47
C CYS A 318 -24.73 -21.59 16.71
N ASN A 319 -24.19 -21.48 17.91
CA ASN A 319 -24.96 -21.15 19.12
C ASN A 319 -25.29 -19.65 19.17
N GLU A 320 -26.06 -19.18 20.17
CA GLU A 320 -26.51 -17.79 20.25
C GLU A 320 -25.35 -16.79 20.39
N SER A 321 -24.25 -17.14 21.09
CA SER A 321 -23.07 -16.28 21.17
C SER A 321 -22.33 -16.21 19.84
N ASP A 322 -22.29 -17.29 19.07
CA ASP A 322 -21.68 -17.35 17.74
C ASP A 322 -22.44 -16.49 16.74
N LYS A 323 -23.78 -16.59 16.76
CA LYS A 323 -24.64 -15.76 15.91
C LYS A 323 -24.43 -14.28 16.17
N ALA A 324 -24.35 -13.87 17.47
CA ALA A 324 -24.09 -12.50 17.84
C ALA A 324 -22.71 -12.02 17.33
N ALA A 325 -21.66 -12.83 17.52
CA ALA A 325 -20.30 -12.50 17.12
C ALA A 325 -20.14 -12.40 15.60
N ILE A 326 -20.68 -13.36 14.84
CA ILE A 326 -20.63 -13.33 13.38
C ILE A 326 -21.48 -12.19 12.83
N SER A 327 -22.68 -11.94 13.39
CA SER A 327 -23.50 -10.77 13.00
C SER A 327 -22.75 -9.45 13.26
N HIS A 328 -22.03 -9.33 14.38
CA HIS A 328 -21.19 -8.17 14.65
C HIS A 328 -20.07 -8.02 13.62
N LEU A 329 -19.35 -9.11 13.32
CA LEU A 329 -18.28 -9.14 12.32
C LEU A 329 -18.75 -8.66 10.94
N PHE A 330 -19.95 -9.03 10.52
CA PHE A 330 -20.50 -8.63 9.22
C PHE A 330 -21.25 -7.30 9.25
N SER A 331 -21.66 -6.80 10.43
CA SER A 331 -22.40 -5.52 10.55
C SER A 331 -21.48 -4.29 10.63
N ASP A 332 -20.23 -4.41 11.08
CA ASP A 332 -19.32 -3.26 11.25
C ASP A 332 -18.95 -2.61 9.92
N THR A 333 -18.95 -3.36 8.82
CA THR A 333 -18.81 -2.76 7.48
C THR A 333 -20.03 -1.89 7.09
N ALA A 334 -21.21 -2.19 7.57
CA ALA A 334 -22.42 -1.41 7.29
C ALA A 334 -22.59 -0.21 8.23
N LYS A 335 -22.17 -0.31 9.50
CA LYS A 335 -22.30 0.79 10.48
C LYS A 335 -21.24 1.86 10.33
N ALA A 336 -20.02 1.52 9.94
CA ALA A 336 -18.99 2.51 9.60
C ALA A 336 -19.42 3.37 8.40
N LYS A 337 -20.19 2.81 7.47
CA LYS A 337 -20.77 3.53 6.33
C LYS A 337 -21.93 4.47 6.74
N ALA A 338 -22.68 4.17 7.81
CA ALA A 338 -23.88 4.90 8.19
C ALA A 338 -23.66 6.02 9.23
N GLN A 339 -22.55 6.03 9.97
CA GLN A 339 -22.32 6.99 11.07
C GLN A 339 -21.60 8.28 10.68
N ASN A 340 -21.19 8.47 9.42
CA ASN A 340 -20.37 9.60 8.99
C ASN A 340 -20.97 10.36 7.79
N GLU A 341 -22.21 10.81 7.86
CA GLU A 341 -22.75 11.73 6.83
C GLU A 341 -22.04 13.11 6.80
N GLU A 342 -21.31 13.48 7.83
CA GLU A 342 -20.54 14.74 7.90
C GLU A 342 -19.07 14.59 7.43
N PHE A 343 -18.58 13.36 7.32
CA PHE A 343 -17.29 13.04 6.73
C PHE A 343 -17.55 12.36 5.38
N LYS A 344 -16.97 12.87 4.27
CA LYS A 344 -16.84 12.02 3.08
C LYS A 344 -16.12 10.75 3.57
N PRO A 345 -16.75 9.56 3.47
CA PRO A 345 -16.04 8.34 3.85
C PRO A 345 -14.71 8.31 3.08
N VAL A 346 -13.65 7.84 3.70
CA VAL A 346 -12.33 7.70 3.05
C VAL A 346 -12.48 6.97 1.70
N ASP A 347 -13.36 5.97 1.65
CA ASP A 347 -13.71 5.23 0.43
C ASP A 347 -14.25 6.10 -0.73
N LYS A 348 -14.89 7.25 -0.45
CA LYS A 348 -15.34 8.20 -1.49
C LYS A 348 -14.23 9.10 -2.03
N LEU A 349 -13.05 9.05 -1.42
CA LEU A 349 -11.86 9.73 -1.92
C LEU A 349 -11.00 8.81 -2.80
N ASN A 350 -11.27 7.50 -2.79
CA ASN A 350 -10.64 6.56 -3.69
C ASN A 350 -11.26 6.67 -5.09
N SER A 351 -10.48 6.38 -6.12
CA SER A 351 -10.92 6.45 -7.52
C SER A 351 -10.85 5.07 -8.17
N SER A 352 -12.00 4.44 -8.38
CA SER A 352 -12.09 3.21 -9.19
C SER A 352 -11.69 3.46 -10.66
N VAL A 353 -11.89 4.67 -11.17
CA VAL A 353 -11.47 5.06 -12.53
C VAL A 353 -9.95 5.02 -12.66
N VAL A 354 -9.21 5.57 -11.70
CA VAL A 354 -7.74 5.51 -11.69
C VAL A 354 -7.28 4.07 -11.48
N PHE A 355 -7.97 3.31 -10.63
CA PHE A 355 -7.69 1.89 -10.43
C PHE A 355 -7.76 1.13 -11.76
N GLU A 356 -8.90 1.16 -12.45
CA GLU A 356 -9.09 0.44 -13.71
C GLU A 356 -8.10 0.91 -14.79
N ASN A 357 -7.91 2.23 -14.90
CA ASN A 357 -7.04 2.80 -15.92
C ASN A 357 -5.60 2.28 -15.79
N ILE A 358 -5.07 2.19 -14.59
CA ILE A 358 -3.71 1.71 -14.32
C ILE A 358 -3.64 0.18 -14.28
N ALA A 359 -4.58 -0.48 -13.63
CA ALA A 359 -4.63 -1.94 -13.51
C ALA A 359 -4.65 -2.62 -14.89
N ILE A 360 -5.57 -2.21 -15.74
CA ILE A 360 -5.72 -2.75 -17.09
C ILE A 360 -4.51 -2.41 -17.97
N SER A 361 -3.98 -1.18 -17.84
CA SER A 361 -2.87 -0.75 -18.67
C SER A 361 -1.53 -1.36 -18.27
N GLU A 362 -1.26 -1.54 -16.95
CA GLU A 362 0.09 -1.84 -16.47
C GLU A 362 0.21 -3.07 -15.55
N LEU A 363 -0.84 -3.47 -14.83
CA LEU A 363 -0.69 -4.41 -13.71
C LEU A 363 -1.32 -5.80 -13.93
N CYS A 364 -2.00 -6.04 -15.04
CA CYS A 364 -2.55 -7.35 -15.42
C CYS A 364 -2.26 -7.68 -16.87
N ASP A 365 -2.17 -8.98 -17.16
CA ASP A 365 -2.10 -9.53 -18.51
C ASP A 365 -3.49 -9.95 -19.03
N ASP A 366 -3.55 -10.51 -20.25
CA ASP A 366 -4.78 -10.98 -20.86
C ASP A 366 -5.08 -12.40 -20.35
N ILE A 367 -5.81 -12.49 -19.22
CA ILE A 367 -6.36 -13.75 -18.71
C ILE A 367 -7.83 -13.86 -19.12
N SER A 368 -8.31 -15.07 -19.47
CA SER A 368 -9.72 -15.22 -19.78
C SER A 368 -10.59 -15.12 -18.52
N PRO A 369 -11.82 -14.57 -18.60
CA PRO A 369 -12.72 -14.50 -17.45
C PRO A 369 -13.01 -15.87 -16.83
N GLU A 370 -13.09 -16.94 -17.65
CA GLU A 370 -13.33 -18.30 -17.19
C GLU A 370 -12.15 -18.81 -16.33
N ALA A 371 -10.90 -18.59 -16.79
CA ALA A 371 -9.72 -19.00 -16.03
C ALA A 371 -9.57 -18.20 -14.71
N ALA A 372 -9.91 -16.91 -14.73
CA ALA A 372 -9.94 -16.08 -13.53
C ALA A 372 -11.00 -16.56 -12.53
N GLN A 373 -12.20 -16.93 -13.02
CA GLN A 373 -13.27 -17.46 -12.18
C GLN A 373 -12.90 -18.80 -11.54
N GLU A 374 -12.22 -19.70 -12.28
CA GLU A 374 -11.73 -20.97 -11.73
C GLU A 374 -10.77 -20.76 -10.54
N VAL A 375 -9.91 -19.73 -10.60
CA VAL A 375 -9.00 -19.39 -9.48
C VAL A 375 -9.79 -18.96 -8.25
N VAL A 376 -10.79 -18.13 -8.42
CA VAL A 376 -11.63 -17.62 -7.32
C VAL A 376 -12.49 -18.73 -6.74
N ASP A 377 -13.09 -19.57 -7.57
CA ASP A 377 -13.95 -20.68 -7.12
C ASP A 377 -13.18 -21.70 -6.27
N ALA A 378 -11.88 -21.88 -6.55
CA ALA A 378 -10.99 -22.72 -5.76
C ALA A 378 -10.50 -22.09 -4.46
N ALA A 379 -10.73 -20.79 -4.24
CA ALA A 379 -10.24 -20.05 -3.09
C ALA A 379 -11.22 -20.07 -1.92
N CYS A 380 -10.68 -20.11 -0.69
CA CYS A 380 -11.41 -19.86 0.56
C CYS A 380 -11.12 -18.47 1.15
N VAL A 381 -10.03 -17.84 0.73
CA VAL A 381 -9.66 -16.47 1.12
C VAL A 381 -9.33 -15.72 -0.15
N SER A 382 -10.08 -14.66 -0.48
CA SER A 382 -9.95 -13.92 -1.73
C SER A 382 -10.79 -12.64 -1.68
N GLU A 383 -10.38 -11.62 -2.42
CA GLU A 383 -11.16 -10.38 -2.61
C GLU A 383 -12.05 -10.42 -3.85
N ASP A 384 -12.02 -11.51 -4.62
CA ASP A 384 -12.79 -11.69 -5.87
C ASP A 384 -12.52 -10.58 -6.92
N LEU A 385 -11.28 -10.08 -7.00
CA LEU A 385 -10.91 -8.95 -7.85
C LEU A 385 -10.62 -9.38 -9.30
N VAL A 386 -9.93 -10.50 -9.47
CA VAL A 386 -9.38 -10.91 -10.78
C VAL A 386 -10.45 -11.20 -11.82
N PRO A 387 -11.62 -11.81 -11.52
CA PRO A 387 -12.64 -12.08 -12.53
C PRO A 387 -13.19 -10.84 -13.23
N ASP A 388 -13.44 -9.76 -12.48
CA ASP A 388 -13.97 -8.50 -13.05
C ASP A 388 -12.89 -7.83 -13.92
N LEU A 389 -11.66 -7.72 -13.46
CA LEU A 389 -10.54 -7.19 -14.23
C LEU A 389 -10.28 -7.99 -15.52
N ALA A 390 -10.28 -9.31 -15.42
CA ALA A 390 -10.13 -10.22 -16.56
C ALA A 390 -11.24 -9.99 -17.59
N GLY A 391 -12.49 -9.88 -17.15
CA GLY A 391 -13.63 -9.58 -18.03
C GLY A 391 -13.49 -8.25 -18.72
N ILE A 392 -13.12 -7.20 -18.00
CA ILE A 392 -12.95 -5.86 -18.57
C ILE A 392 -11.84 -5.85 -19.63
N LYS A 393 -10.68 -6.40 -19.31
CA LYS A 393 -9.51 -6.40 -20.19
C LYS A 393 -9.68 -7.34 -21.39
N TYR A 394 -10.10 -8.57 -21.14
CA TYR A 394 -10.26 -9.60 -22.18
C TYR A 394 -11.24 -9.18 -23.28
N TYR A 395 -12.35 -8.54 -22.92
CA TYR A 395 -13.32 -8.03 -23.88
C TYR A 395 -13.01 -6.60 -24.36
N ASN A 396 -11.85 -6.05 -24.00
CA ASN A 396 -11.41 -4.69 -24.37
C ASN A 396 -12.47 -3.61 -24.07
N LEU A 397 -13.06 -3.69 -22.88
CA LEU A 397 -14.10 -2.76 -22.42
C LEU A 397 -13.52 -1.45 -21.87
N TRP A 398 -12.25 -1.48 -21.49
CA TRP A 398 -11.46 -0.32 -21.04
C TRP A 398 -10.15 -0.28 -21.83
N PRO A 399 -9.99 0.63 -22.80
CA PRO A 399 -8.77 0.75 -23.60
C PRO A 399 -7.54 1.08 -22.74
N ALA A 400 -6.52 0.24 -22.82
CA ALA A 400 -5.26 0.49 -22.16
C ALA A 400 -4.53 1.70 -22.78
N TYR A 401 -3.92 2.52 -21.95
CA TYR A 401 -3.00 3.56 -22.43
C TYR A 401 -1.62 2.95 -22.73
N ASP A 402 -0.84 3.65 -23.56
CA ASP A 402 0.56 3.32 -23.81
C ASP A 402 1.49 4.17 -22.94
N ASP A 403 2.50 3.54 -22.31
CA ASP A 403 3.51 4.21 -21.51
C ASP A 403 4.89 3.63 -21.84
N PRO A 404 5.82 4.45 -22.38
CA PRO A 404 7.13 3.99 -22.84
C PRO A 404 8.03 3.46 -21.70
N PHE A 405 7.66 3.70 -20.45
CA PHE A 405 8.40 3.23 -19.27
C PHE A 405 7.75 2.04 -18.58
N LYS A 406 6.60 1.57 -19.06
CA LYS A 406 5.94 0.35 -18.55
C LYS A 406 6.90 -0.83 -18.55
N GLY A 407 7.00 -1.53 -17.41
CA GLY A 407 7.82 -2.72 -17.24
C GLY A 407 9.32 -2.48 -17.25
N ARG A 408 9.79 -1.23 -17.18
CA ARG A 408 11.21 -0.91 -17.08
C ARG A 408 11.69 -0.93 -15.65
N ASN A 409 12.67 -1.77 -15.38
CA ASN A 409 13.37 -1.81 -14.09
C ASN A 409 14.23 -0.55 -13.91
N PRO A 410 14.23 0.10 -12.74
CA PRO A 410 15.04 1.28 -12.49
C PRO A 410 16.54 0.92 -12.44
N GLU A 411 17.36 1.70 -13.16
CA GLU A 411 18.81 1.74 -12.93
C GLU A 411 19.07 2.77 -11.80
N TYR A 412 19.14 2.30 -10.57
CA TYR A 412 19.19 3.17 -9.40
C TYR A 412 20.39 2.83 -8.52
N TYR A 413 21.12 3.85 -8.07
CA TYR A 413 22.39 3.69 -7.34
C TYR A 413 22.37 4.28 -5.94
N LYS A 414 21.32 5.03 -5.60
CA LYS A 414 21.14 5.57 -4.26
C LYS A 414 20.55 4.52 -3.32
N PRO A 415 20.63 4.74 -2.00
CA PRO A 415 20.13 3.76 -1.02
C PRO A 415 18.66 3.37 -1.22
N VAL A 416 18.37 2.09 -1.08
CA VAL A 416 17.02 1.51 -1.15
C VAL A 416 16.81 0.57 0.04
N LEU A 417 15.74 0.79 0.79
CA LEU A 417 15.20 -0.19 1.70
C LEU A 417 13.99 -0.87 1.06
N MET A 418 14.11 -2.14 0.78
CA MET A 418 13.03 -3.04 0.38
C MET A 418 12.54 -3.78 1.61
N ILE A 419 11.26 -3.69 1.94
CA ILE A 419 10.69 -4.36 3.09
C ILE A 419 9.39 -5.07 2.71
N ASN A 420 9.22 -6.32 3.12
CA ASN A 420 8.02 -7.10 2.80
C ASN A 420 7.69 -8.08 3.91
N SER A 421 6.41 -8.34 4.12
CA SER A 421 5.96 -9.39 5.02
C SER A 421 6.21 -10.78 4.42
N THR A 422 6.45 -11.76 5.29
CA THR A 422 6.50 -13.17 4.87
C THR A 422 5.13 -13.75 4.50
N VAL A 423 4.03 -13.08 4.88
CA VAL A 423 2.64 -13.51 4.67
C VAL A 423 1.75 -12.35 4.21
N ASP A 424 2.23 -11.60 3.25
CA ASP A 424 1.49 -10.53 2.59
C ASP A 424 0.52 -11.11 1.55
N GLY A 425 -0.77 -10.81 1.64
CA GLY A 425 -1.78 -11.29 0.70
C GLY A 425 -1.73 -10.57 -0.64
N PRO A 426 -1.89 -9.23 -0.67
CA PRO A 426 -1.85 -8.42 -1.89
C PRO A 426 -0.53 -8.51 -2.65
N THR A 427 0.60 -8.48 -1.94
CA THR A 427 1.95 -8.46 -2.52
C THR A 427 2.83 -9.53 -1.87
N PRO A 428 2.62 -10.82 -2.25
CA PRO A 428 3.29 -11.94 -1.59
C PRO A 428 4.81 -11.85 -1.69
N LEU A 429 5.50 -12.42 -0.70
CA LEU A 429 6.96 -12.43 -0.65
C LEU A 429 7.59 -12.96 -1.96
N SER A 430 6.98 -13.97 -2.58
CA SER A 430 7.47 -14.52 -3.87
C SER A 430 7.44 -13.49 -5.01
N LEU A 431 6.47 -12.57 -5.01
CA LEU A 431 6.41 -11.45 -5.95
C LEU A 431 7.48 -10.41 -5.60
N ALA A 432 7.55 -9.99 -4.34
CA ALA A 432 8.46 -8.95 -3.86
C ALA A 432 9.95 -9.28 -4.12
N LEU A 433 10.32 -10.56 -4.05
CA LEU A 433 11.68 -11.03 -4.36
C LEU A 433 12.12 -10.67 -5.78
N GLY A 434 11.22 -10.55 -6.75
CA GLY A 434 11.54 -10.11 -8.11
C GLY A 434 12.28 -8.76 -8.15
N ALA A 435 11.95 -7.84 -7.24
CA ALA A 435 12.63 -6.54 -7.19
C ALA A 435 14.12 -6.66 -6.81
N THR A 436 14.52 -7.70 -6.08
CA THR A 436 15.93 -7.92 -5.69
C THR A 436 16.82 -8.32 -6.86
N GLU A 437 16.25 -8.73 -7.99
CA GLU A 437 17.02 -9.11 -9.19
C GLU A 437 17.69 -7.89 -9.83
N TYR A 438 17.07 -6.71 -9.75
CA TYR A 438 17.58 -5.46 -10.33
C TYR A 438 17.94 -4.41 -9.27
N LEU A 439 17.33 -4.41 -8.09
CA LEU A 439 17.72 -3.57 -6.96
C LEU A 439 18.70 -4.37 -6.06
N ASN A 440 19.95 -4.50 -6.52
CA ASN A 440 20.98 -5.31 -5.88
C ASN A 440 22.30 -4.56 -5.67
N GLY A 441 22.24 -3.24 -5.62
CA GLY A 441 23.39 -2.36 -5.35
C GLY A 441 23.93 -2.48 -3.92
N PRO A 442 25.09 -1.87 -3.62
CA PRO A 442 25.78 -2.02 -2.33
C PRO A 442 25.01 -1.43 -1.13
N HIS A 443 24.03 -0.56 -1.39
CA HIS A 443 23.18 0.08 -0.37
C HIS A 443 21.71 -0.21 -0.64
N HIS A 444 21.42 -1.37 -1.25
CA HIS A 444 20.06 -1.89 -1.44
C HIS A 444 19.87 -3.04 -0.45
N TYR A 445 18.98 -2.85 0.51
CA TYR A 445 18.75 -3.80 1.60
C TYR A 445 17.35 -4.40 1.46
N PHE A 446 17.23 -5.72 1.60
CA PHE A 446 15.94 -6.42 1.58
C PHE A 446 15.64 -7.05 2.94
N VAL A 447 14.57 -6.61 3.56
CA VAL A 447 14.13 -7.05 4.90
C VAL A 447 12.81 -7.81 4.79
N GLN A 448 12.81 -9.05 5.27
CA GLN A 448 11.61 -9.87 5.40
C GLN A 448 11.08 -9.78 6.82
N VAL A 449 9.90 -9.19 6.99
CA VAL A 449 9.28 -9.04 8.32
C VAL A 449 8.38 -10.24 8.61
N PRO A 450 8.71 -11.07 9.59
CA PRO A 450 7.90 -12.25 9.91
C PRO A 450 6.48 -11.86 10.34
N TRP A 451 5.48 -12.51 9.75
CA TRP A 451 4.07 -12.40 10.14
C TRP A 451 3.51 -10.97 10.19
N ALA A 452 4.15 -9.98 9.60
CA ALA A 452 3.54 -8.67 9.41
C ALA A 452 2.32 -8.78 8.47
N ALA A 453 1.43 -7.78 8.48
CA ALA A 453 0.39 -7.68 7.47
C ALA A 453 0.88 -6.85 6.27
N HIS A 454 -0.02 -6.56 5.33
CA HIS A 454 0.27 -5.71 4.18
C HIS A 454 0.64 -4.29 4.62
N GLY A 455 1.76 -3.74 4.15
CA GLY A 455 2.36 -2.53 4.70
C GLY A 455 3.22 -2.82 5.93
N ALA A 456 4.24 -3.69 5.78
CA ALA A 456 5.03 -4.27 6.87
C ALA A 456 5.69 -3.22 7.79
N VAL A 457 5.99 -2.02 7.28
CA VAL A 457 6.52 -0.91 8.08
C VAL A 457 5.57 -0.55 9.22
N PHE A 458 4.28 -0.45 8.94
CA PHE A 458 3.28 0.00 9.91
C PHE A 458 2.39 -1.12 10.47
N GLN A 459 2.58 -2.36 10.00
CA GLN A 459 1.79 -3.51 10.41
C GLN A 459 2.66 -4.69 10.91
N SER A 460 3.71 -4.38 11.65
CA SER A 460 4.64 -5.34 12.28
C SER A 460 4.68 -5.20 13.80
N PRO A 461 3.60 -5.60 14.51
CA PRO A 461 3.53 -5.43 15.95
C PRO A 461 4.55 -6.30 16.70
N VAL A 462 4.89 -5.88 17.92
CA VAL A 462 5.72 -6.63 18.86
C VAL A 462 4.84 -7.59 19.66
N ALA A 463 5.29 -8.81 19.84
CA ALA A 463 4.55 -9.82 20.61
C ALA A 463 4.30 -9.42 22.07
N GLY A 464 3.13 -9.81 22.59
CA GLY A 464 2.76 -9.67 24.00
C GLY A 464 2.25 -8.27 24.39
N LYS A 465 1.98 -7.38 23.42
CA LYS A 465 1.39 -6.06 23.68
C LYS A 465 0.63 -5.52 22.47
N LEU A 466 -0.35 -4.65 22.72
CA LEU A 466 -0.89 -3.78 21.66
C LEU A 466 0.18 -2.74 21.33
N THR A 467 0.76 -2.86 20.13
CA THR A 467 1.91 -2.04 19.72
C THR A 467 1.44 -0.72 19.13
N PRO A 468 1.82 0.43 19.72
CA PRO A 468 1.57 1.72 19.08
C PRO A 468 2.32 1.85 17.74
N ILE A 469 1.80 2.67 16.83
CA ILE A 469 2.41 2.86 15.50
C ILE A 469 3.89 3.23 15.60
N GLY A 470 4.25 4.15 16.49
CA GLY A 470 5.65 4.58 16.69
C GLY A 470 6.62 3.49 17.20
N GLU A 471 6.10 2.31 17.59
CA GLU A 471 6.88 1.20 18.11
C GLU A 471 6.83 -0.05 17.22
N MET A 472 6.26 0.03 16.00
CA MET A 472 6.25 -1.07 15.05
C MET A 472 7.67 -1.44 14.63
N THR A 473 7.95 -2.74 14.53
CA THR A 473 9.31 -3.24 14.25
C THR A 473 9.81 -2.77 12.88
N GLY A 474 9.00 -2.88 11.84
CA GLY A 474 9.34 -2.42 10.49
C GLY A 474 9.58 -0.90 10.42
N LEU A 475 8.82 -0.12 11.21
CA LEU A 475 9.04 1.31 11.32
C LEU A 475 10.40 1.63 11.96
N GLY A 476 10.79 0.91 13.02
CA GLY A 476 12.12 1.07 13.63
C GLY A 476 13.25 0.88 12.62
N ILE A 477 13.16 -0.18 11.81
CA ILE A 477 14.13 -0.49 10.74
C ILE A 477 14.15 0.61 9.67
N MET A 478 12.98 1.11 9.23
CA MET A 478 12.89 2.22 8.28
C MET A 478 13.55 3.49 8.82
N MET A 479 13.29 3.85 10.08
CA MET A 479 13.85 5.06 10.68
C MET A 479 15.36 4.97 10.91
N GLU A 480 15.89 3.79 11.20
CA GLU A 480 17.33 3.52 11.26
C GLU A 480 17.96 3.71 9.88
N PHE A 481 17.41 3.07 8.83
CA PHE A 481 17.85 3.28 7.45
C PHE A 481 17.84 4.75 7.03
N MET A 482 16.79 5.51 7.33
CA MET A 482 16.74 6.94 7.00
C MET A 482 17.79 7.76 7.75
N SER A 483 18.21 7.32 8.93
CA SER A 483 19.25 8.00 9.74
C SER A 483 20.64 7.76 9.16
N ASP A 484 20.93 6.55 8.71
CA ASP A 484 22.19 6.17 8.04
C ASP A 484 21.92 5.19 6.87
N PRO A 485 21.58 5.70 5.68
CA PRO A 485 21.14 4.85 4.56
C PRO A 485 22.28 4.07 3.88
N PHE A 486 23.52 4.29 4.29
CA PHE A 486 24.70 3.60 3.77
C PHE A 486 25.16 2.44 4.64
N THR A 487 24.54 2.23 5.79
CA THR A 487 24.75 1.09 6.70
C THR A 487 23.52 0.18 6.65
N GLU A 488 23.74 -1.13 6.62
CA GLU A 488 22.66 -2.11 6.69
C GLU A 488 21.93 -1.99 8.04
N PRO A 489 20.58 -1.82 8.05
CA PRO A 489 19.84 -1.62 9.29
C PRO A 489 19.85 -2.89 10.16
N ASP A 490 19.80 -2.70 11.49
CA ASP A 490 19.71 -3.80 12.44
C ASP A 490 18.34 -4.49 12.39
N THR A 491 18.33 -5.76 12.05
CA THR A 491 17.13 -6.59 11.96
C THR A 491 16.89 -7.46 13.19
N SER A 492 17.68 -7.32 14.25
CA SER A 492 17.57 -8.15 15.48
C SER A 492 16.23 -8.02 16.20
N ALA A 493 15.52 -6.91 16.00
CA ALA A 493 14.17 -6.68 16.51
C ALA A 493 13.11 -7.60 15.88
N LEU A 494 13.37 -8.18 14.71
CA LEU A 494 12.43 -9.09 14.03
C LEU A 494 12.12 -10.35 14.84
N ASP A 495 13.04 -10.80 15.69
CA ASP A 495 12.81 -11.92 16.60
C ASP A 495 11.69 -11.67 17.63
N LYS A 496 11.26 -10.41 17.77
CA LYS A 496 10.20 -9.99 18.70
C LYS A 496 8.87 -9.71 18.01
N CYS A 497 8.80 -9.88 16.70
CA CYS A 497 7.56 -9.69 15.95
C CYS A 497 6.46 -10.63 16.48
N TYR A 498 5.24 -10.12 16.48
CA TYR A 498 4.05 -10.88 16.83
C TYR A 498 3.90 -12.09 15.89
N ILE A 499 3.78 -13.26 16.48
CA ILE A 499 3.39 -14.50 15.80
C ILE A 499 1.92 -14.74 16.15
N LEU A 500 1.14 -15.31 15.23
CA LEU A 500 -0.27 -15.57 15.46
C LEU A 500 -0.48 -16.39 16.75
N ASP A 501 -1.25 -15.84 17.65
CA ASP A 501 -1.67 -16.46 18.90
C ASP A 501 -3.17 -16.77 18.83
N PHE A 502 -3.53 -18.03 19.00
CA PHE A 502 -4.91 -18.48 18.94
C PHE A 502 -5.45 -18.86 20.33
N SER A 503 -4.72 -18.60 21.42
CA SER A 503 -5.13 -18.96 22.77
C SER A 503 -6.44 -18.32 23.22
N GLY A 504 -6.82 -17.19 22.62
CA GLY A 504 -7.97 -16.38 23.04
C GLY A 504 -7.77 -15.61 24.35
N SER A 505 -6.59 -15.71 24.98
CA SER A 505 -6.34 -15.18 26.33
C SER A 505 -5.38 -13.98 26.36
N SER A 506 -4.60 -13.74 25.31
CA SER A 506 -3.67 -12.60 25.25
C SER A 506 -4.40 -11.25 25.18
N VAL A 507 -3.65 -10.18 25.42
CA VAL A 507 -4.18 -8.80 25.33
C VAL A 507 -4.61 -8.51 23.90
N GLU A 508 -3.83 -8.92 22.92
CA GLU A 508 -4.09 -8.77 21.49
C GLU A 508 -5.38 -9.51 21.09
N ASN A 509 -5.52 -10.77 21.52
CA ASN A 509 -6.70 -11.58 21.20
C ASN A 509 -7.98 -10.99 21.78
N ARG A 510 -7.95 -10.53 23.03
CA ARG A 510 -9.12 -9.89 23.65
C ARG A 510 -9.50 -8.61 22.94
N PHE A 511 -8.51 -7.76 22.63
CA PHE A 511 -8.73 -6.49 21.92
C PHE A 511 -9.35 -6.73 20.55
N ILE A 512 -8.77 -7.62 19.76
CA ILE A 512 -9.22 -7.88 18.39
C ILE A 512 -10.57 -8.60 18.38
N SER A 513 -10.80 -9.52 19.31
CA SER A 513 -12.07 -10.21 19.48
C SER A 513 -13.19 -9.23 19.87
N GLU A 514 -12.94 -8.33 20.82
CA GLU A 514 -13.91 -7.29 21.19
C GLU A 514 -14.26 -6.38 20.01
N LYS A 515 -13.24 -5.99 19.24
CA LYS A 515 -13.40 -5.13 18.07
C LYS A 515 -14.23 -5.80 16.96
N PHE A 516 -13.97 -7.06 16.63
CA PHE A 516 -14.56 -7.74 15.48
C PHE A 516 -15.75 -8.63 15.81
N PHE A 517 -15.81 -9.20 17.02
CA PHE A 517 -16.92 -10.06 17.47
C PHE A 517 -17.85 -9.39 18.49
N GLY A 518 -17.50 -8.17 18.99
CA GLY A 518 -18.25 -7.53 20.06
C GLY A 518 -18.15 -8.27 21.40
N SER A 519 -17.19 -9.20 21.54
CA SER A 519 -16.92 -10.02 22.71
C SER A 519 -15.43 -10.20 22.88
N ALA A 520 -14.93 -10.13 24.12
CA ALA A 520 -13.52 -10.38 24.42
C ALA A 520 -13.11 -11.86 24.30
N ASP A 521 -14.06 -12.76 24.13
CA ASP A 521 -13.81 -14.20 23.96
C ASP A 521 -13.79 -14.56 22.47
N MET A 522 -12.63 -14.98 21.99
CA MET A 522 -12.42 -15.36 20.60
C MET A 522 -13.25 -16.60 20.20
N TRP A 523 -13.40 -17.55 21.13
CA TRP A 523 -13.93 -18.88 20.84
C TRP A 523 -15.36 -19.13 21.31
N ASN A 524 -15.90 -18.30 22.23
CA ASN A 524 -17.24 -18.55 22.82
C ASN A 524 -18.15 -17.32 22.80
#